data_f0beef5e4af1d656e47a54c5bb63477d
#
_entry.id   f0beef5e4af1d656e47a54c5bb63477d
#
_cell.length_a   1.000
_cell.length_b   1.000
_cell.length_c   1.000
_cell.angle_alpha   90.00
_cell.angle_beta   90.00
_cell.angle_gamma   90.00
#
_symmetry.space_group_name_H-M   'P 1'
#
loop_
_entity.id
_entity.type
_entity.pdbx_description
1 polymer ?
#
loop_
_entity_poly.entity_id
_entity_poly.type
_entity_poly.pdbx_seq_one_letter_code
_entity_poly.pdbx_strand_id
1 'polypeptide(L)'
;MVSYHKSVRVMRAFTFFKFLVFLVAQLFFRYGAMNSGKSIEILKVAHNYEEQSKKVLICTSGIDDREGVGYIASRVGLKRTAVPIFDETDVFSLVKDGHENISCLLIDEAQFLKKHHIIELTKIVDQLKIPVMTFGLKNDFRNELFEGSKYLLLYADK
;
A
#
# COMPACT_ATOMS: atom_id res chain seq x y z
N MET A 1 24.83 -29.64 5.71
CA MET A 1 23.66 -29.91 6.55
C MET A 1 23.25 -28.73 7.42
N VAL A 2 24.20 -28.08 8.08
CA VAL A 2 23.91 -26.86 8.88
C VAL A 2 23.45 -25.70 7.99
N SER A 3 24.04 -25.52 6.79
CA SER A 3 23.62 -24.51 5.84
C SER A 3 22.24 -24.84 5.25
N TYR A 4 21.95 -26.11 5.02
CA TYR A 4 20.65 -26.58 4.58
C TYR A 4 19.58 -26.34 5.63
N HIS A 5 19.89 -26.66 6.90
CA HIS A 5 18.98 -26.39 8.01
C HIS A 5 18.76 -24.90 8.26
N LYS A 6 19.81 -24.09 8.08
CA LYS A 6 19.68 -22.62 8.17
C LYS A 6 18.84 -22.07 7.01
N SER A 7 19.09 -22.57 5.81
CA SER A 7 18.34 -22.19 4.63
C SER A 7 16.88 -22.62 4.71
N VAL A 8 16.63 -23.83 5.23
CA VAL A 8 15.26 -24.33 5.47
C VAL A 8 14.56 -23.54 6.58
N ARG A 9 15.28 -23.16 7.62
CA ARG A 9 14.71 -22.29 8.67
C ARG A 9 14.37 -20.89 8.14
N VAL A 10 15.25 -20.31 7.35
CA VAL A 10 15.02 -19.01 6.71
C VAL A 10 13.87 -19.12 5.70
N MET A 11 13.84 -20.18 4.90
CA MET A 11 12.74 -20.46 3.97
C MET A 11 11.43 -20.75 4.70
N ARG A 12 11.45 -21.48 5.80
CA ARG A 12 10.27 -21.72 6.64
C ARG A 12 9.78 -20.45 7.30
N ALA A 13 10.68 -19.61 7.83
CA ALA A 13 10.31 -18.33 8.41
C ALA A 13 9.75 -17.40 7.34
N PHE A 14 10.35 -17.37 6.15
CA PHE A 14 9.90 -16.56 5.02
C PHE A 14 8.59 -17.08 4.43
N THR A 15 8.43 -18.40 4.30
CA THR A 15 7.19 -19.04 3.87
C THR A 15 6.10 -18.90 4.92
N PHE A 16 6.45 -19.02 6.19
CA PHE A 16 5.54 -18.81 7.32
C PHE A 16 5.10 -17.34 7.40
N PHE A 17 6.00 -16.40 7.18
CA PHE A 17 5.68 -14.98 7.09
C PHE A 17 4.75 -14.68 5.90
N LYS A 18 5.02 -15.24 4.72
CA LYS A 18 4.13 -15.16 3.55
C LYS A 18 2.78 -15.83 3.82
N PHE A 19 2.78 -16.98 4.47
CA PHE A 19 1.58 -17.70 4.84
C PHE A 19 0.76 -16.90 5.86
N LEU A 20 1.41 -16.28 6.85
CA LEU A 20 0.77 -15.37 7.80
C LEU A 20 0.20 -14.13 7.10
N VAL A 21 0.94 -13.51 6.20
CA VAL A 21 0.47 -12.37 5.40
C VAL A 21 -0.68 -12.78 4.49
N PHE A 22 -0.65 -14.00 3.95
CA PHE A 22 -1.74 -14.54 3.14
C PHE A 22 -2.98 -14.87 3.96
N LEU A 23 -2.82 -15.48 5.15
CA LEU A 23 -3.92 -15.85 6.04
C LEU A 23 -4.43 -14.66 6.85
N VAL A 24 -3.54 -13.77 7.25
CA VAL A 24 -3.85 -12.59 8.05
C VAL A 24 -3.30 -11.37 7.33
N ALA A 25 -3.93 -11.05 6.19
CA ALA A 25 -3.62 -9.81 5.50
C ALA A 25 -3.90 -8.63 6.43
N GLN A 26 -3.08 -7.60 6.36
CA GLN A 26 -3.15 -6.45 7.24
C GLN A 26 -3.19 -5.15 6.46
N LEU A 27 -3.75 -4.14 7.08
CA LEU A 27 -3.71 -2.76 6.62
C LEU A 27 -2.55 -2.05 7.32
N PHE A 28 -1.59 -1.58 6.54
CA PHE A 28 -0.41 -0.87 7.03
C PHE A 28 -0.51 0.62 6.69
N PHE A 29 -0.16 1.46 7.64
CA PHE A 29 -0.01 2.89 7.39
C PHE A 29 1.43 3.33 7.70
N ARG A 30 2.16 3.65 6.64
CA ARG A 30 3.50 4.23 6.71
C ARG A 30 3.41 5.73 6.52
N TYR A 31 3.72 6.48 7.55
CA TYR A 31 3.68 7.94 7.49
C TYR A 31 5.03 8.54 7.88
N GLY A 32 5.27 9.73 7.38
CA GLY A 32 6.50 10.47 7.64
C GLY A 32 6.37 11.90 7.16
N ALA A 33 7.44 12.67 7.31
CA ALA A 33 7.51 14.02 6.79
C ALA A 33 7.55 14.04 5.27
N MET A 34 7.27 15.19 4.68
CA MET A 34 7.53 15.41 3.26
C MET A 34 8.99 15.07 2.95
N ASN A 35 9.23 14.47 1.81
CA ASN A 35 10.57 14.11 1.34
C ASN A 35 11.26 13.01 2.16
N SER A 36 10.52 12.19 2.87
CA SER A 36 11.06 11.09 3.69
C SER A 36 11.34 9.81 2.88
N GLY A 37 11.23 9.83 1.55
CA GLY A 37 11.51 8.67 0.71
C GLY A 37 10.35 7.68 0.57
N LYS A 38 9.13 8.07 0.88
CA LYS A 38 7.95 7.19 0.81
C LYS A 38 7.71 6.64 -0.61
N SER A 39 7.83 7.47 -1.63
CA SER A 39 7.65 7.03 -3.01
C SER A 39 8.70 6.01 -3.44
N ILE A 40 9.95 6.16 -2.99
CA ILE A 40 11.00 5.17 -3.22
C ILE A 40 10.65 3.86 -2.52
N GLU A 41 10.13 3.92 -1.31
CA GLU A 41 9.72 2.73 -0.55
C GLU A 41 8.63 1.96 -1.28
N ILE A 42 7.61 2.65 -1.80
CA ILE A 42 6.55 2.02 -2.60
C ILE A 42 7.14 1.31 -3.82
N LEU A 43 8.02 1.99 -4.55
CA LEU A 43 8.65 1.43 -5.75
C LEU A 43 9.50 0.20 -5.42
N LYS A 44 10.20 0.19 -4.30
CA LYS A 44 10.96 -0.97 -3.82
C LYS A 44 10.05 -2.14 -3.46
N VAL A 45 8.97 -1.88 -2.74
CA VAL A 45 8.00 -2.92 -2.38
C VAL A 45 7.40 -3.54 -3.64
N ALA A 46 6.97 -2.71 -4.58
CA ALA A 46 6.42 -3.18 -5.86
C ALA A 46 7.42 -4.06 -6.61
N HIS A 47 8.67 -3.61 -6.72
CA HIS A 47 9.73 -4.37 -7.36
C HIS A 47 9.96 -5.72 -6.70
N ASN A 48 9.99 -5.77 -5.37
CA ASN A 48 10.19 -7.02 -4.62
C ASN A 48 9.07 -8.03 -4.88
N TYR A 49 7.81 -7.59 -4.97
CA TYR A 49 6.71 -8.47 -5.32
C TYR A 49 6.84 -8.99 -6.76
N GLU A 50 7.19 -8.12 -7.68
CA GLU A 50 7.35 -8.47 -9.10
C GLU A 50 8.51 -9.43 -9.35
N GLU A 51 9.61 -9.30 -8.62
CA GLU A 51 10.74 -10.24 -8.64
C GLU A 51 10.30 -11.66 -8.25
N GLN A 52 9.23 -11.79 -7.49
CA GLN A 52 8.63 -13.07 -7.09
C GLN A 52 7.49 -13.49 -8.02
N SER A 53 7.35 -12.85 -9.18
CA SER A 53 6.27 -13.10 -10.15
C SER A 53 4.88 -12.84 -9.56
N LYS A 54 4.78 -11.89 -8.64
CA LYS A 54 3.52 -11.49 -8.01
C LYS A 54 3.06 -10.15 -8.53
N LYS A 55 1.76 -9.99 -8.66
CA LYS A 55 1.15 -8.74 -9.11
C LYS A 55 0.92 -7.79 -7.95
N VAL A 56 1.23 -6.53 -8.16
CA VAL A 56 0.83 -5.44 -7.26
C VAL A 56 -0.07 -4.47 -8.01
N LEU A 57 -1.02 -3.91 -7.30
CA LEU A 57 -1.78 -2.75 -7.78
C LEU A 57 -1.27 -1.52 -7.04
N ILE A 58 -0.90 -0.50 -7.78
CA ILE A 58 -0.45 0.78 -7.23
C ILE A 58 -1.53 1.81 -7.50
N CYS A 59 -1.96 2.48 -6.44
CA CYS A 59 -2.94 3.57 -6.50
C CYS A 59 -2.34 4.83 -5.91
N THR A 60 -2.88 5.97 -6.31
CA THR A 60 -2.54 7.27 -5.73
C THR A 60 -3.79 8.13 -5.63
N SER A 61 -3.79 9.11 -4.74
CA SER A 61 -4.89 10.06 -4.67
C SER A 61 -5.00 10.86 -5.98
N GLY A 62 -6.21 10.99 -6.50
CA GLY A 62 -6.50 11.83 -7.66
C GLY A 62 -6.41 13.33 -7.39
N ILE A 63 -6.23 13.73 -6.13
CA ILE A 63 -6.07 15.14 -5.73
C ILE A 63 -4.64 15.63 -5.97
N ASP A 64 -3.65 14.75 -5.82
CA ASP A 64 -2.25 15.11 -6.01
C ASP A 64 -1.92 15.18 -7.49
N ASP A 65 -1.74 16.39 -7.99
CA ASP A 65 -1.46 16.66 -9.41
C ASP A 65 0.00 17.01 -9.70
N ARG A 66 0.88 17.03 -8.69
CA ARG A 66 2.28 17.45 -8.82
C ARG A 66 3.04 16.68 -9.90
N GLU A 67 2.75 15.39 -10.00
CA GLU A 67 3.39 14.48 -10.96
C GLU A 67 2.44 14.03 -12.07
N GLY A 68 1.24 14.63 -12.13
CA GLY A 68 0.17 14.21 -13.02
C GLY A 68 -0.63 13.04 -12.46
N VAL A 69 -1.93 13.03 -12.71
CA VAL A 69 -2.81 11.95 -12.30
C VAL A 69 -2.42 10.65 -12.98
N GLY A 70 -2.26 9.58 -12.22
CA GLY A 70 -1.93 8.26 -12.73
C GLY A 70 -0.46 7.86 -12.65
N TYR A 71 0.36 8.62 -11.90
CA TYR A 71 1.77 8.30 -11.74
C TYR A 71 2.23 8.42 -10.29
N ILE A 72 3.20 7.59 -9.93
CA ILE A 72 4.05 7.77 -8.75
C ILE A 72 5.46 8.05 -9.23
N ALA A 73 6.07 9.10 -8.73
CA ALA A 73 7.44 9.46 -9.07
C ALA A 73 8.27 9.72 -7.81
N SER A 74 9.52 9.31 -7.85
CA SER A 74 10.49 9.61 -6.81
C SER A 74 11.37 10.79 -7.23
N ARG A 75 12.03 11.44 -6.25
CA ARG A 75 12.97 12.53 -6.51
C ARG A 75 14.19 12.11 -7.33
N VAL A 76 14.54 10.83 -7.32
CA VAL A 76 15.65 10.29 -8.11
C VAL A 76 15.25 9.95 -9.55
N GLY A 77 14.04 10.30 -9.98
CA GLY A 77 13.57 10.16 -11.35
C GLY A 77 12.88 8.83 -11.67
N LEU A 78 12.68 7.95 -10.67
CA LEU A 78 11.91 6.73 -10.86
C LEU A 78 10.42 7.06 -10.95
N LYS A 79 9.72 6.48 -11.91
CA LYS A 79 8.31 6.75 -12.17
C LYS A 79 7.57 5.47 -12.52
N ARG A 80 6.35 5.32 -12.00
CA ARG A 80 5.46 4.19 -12.32
C ARG A 80 4.03 4.66 -12.50
N THR A 81 3.29 3.94 -13.34
CA THR A 81 1.86 4.13 -13.51
C THR A 81 1.13 3.73 -12.23
N ALA A 82 0.15 4.52 -11.84
CA ALA A 82 -0.71 4.26 -10.69
C ALA A 82 -2.16 4.55 -11.06
N VAL A 83 -3.09 3.82 -10.45
CA VAL A 83 -4.52 4.08 -10.64
C VAL A 83 -4.95 5.21 -9.71
N PRO A 84 -5.54 6.29 -10.23
CA PRO A 84 -5.99 7.37 -9.37
C PRO A 84 -7.25 6.98 -8.58
N ILE A 85 -7.29 7.41 -7.32
CA ILE A 85 -8.47 7.27 -6.46
C ILE A 85 -9.07 8.67 -6.30
N PHE A 86 -10.27 8.86 -6.82
CA PHE A 86 -11.05 10.08 -6.67
C PHE A 86 -12.02 9.97 -5.49
N ASP A 87 -12.64 11.07 -5.10
CA ASP A 87 -13.54 11.09 -3.94
C ASP A 87 -14.67 10.07 -4.06
N GLU A 88 -15.23 9.89 -5.25
CA GLU A 88 -16.32 8.96 -5.52
C GLU A 88 -15.88 7.52 -5.84
N THR A 89 -14.59 7.27 -5.94
CA THR A 89 -14.07 5.93 -6.27
C THR A 89 -14.42 4.92 -5.17
N ASP A 90 -15.01 3.79 -5.55
CA ASP A 90 -15.15 2.63 -4.69
C ASP A 90 -13.92 1.74 -4.86
N VAL A 91 -13.01 1.81 -3.91
CA VAL A 91 -11.73 1.08 -3.99
C VAL A 91 -11.94 -0.43 -3.87
N PHE A 92 -12.92 -0.86 -3.08
CA PHE A 92 -13.22 -2.28 -2.94
C PHE A 92 -13.67 -2.89 -4.28
N SER A 93 -14.60 -2.25 -4.96
CA SER A 93 -15.05 -2.69 -6.28
C SER A 93 -13.96 -2.60 -7.32
N LEU A 94 -13.13 -1.55 -7.28
CA LEU A 94 -11.98 -1.40 -8.16
C LEU A 94 -11.05 -2.61 -8.08
N VAL A 95 -10.74 -3.06 -6.88
CA VAL A 95 -9.85 -4.21 -6.66
C VAL A 95 -10.55 -5.53 -7.00
N LYS A 96 -11.78 -5.71 -6.51
CA LYS A 96 -12.52 -6.96 -6.67
C LYS A 96 -12.85 -7.25 -8.13
N ASP A 97 -13.34 -6.25 -8.85
CA ASP A 97 -13.91 -6.45 -10.19
C ASP A 97 -12.91 -6.13 -11.31
N GLY A 98 -11.94 -5.28 -11.04
CA GLY A 98 -11.02 -4.77 -12.06
C GLY A 98 -9.60 -5.31 -12.01
N HIS A 99 -9.18 -5.89 -10.92
CA HIS A 99 -7.79 -6.31 -10.71
C HIS A 99 -7.70 -7.66 -10.01
N GLU A 100 -7.90 -8.71 -10.78
CA GLU A 100 -7.84 -10.08 -10.26
C GLU A 100 -6.39 -10.50 -9.96
N ASN A 101 -6.24 -11.34 -8.94
CA ASN A 101 -4.98 -12.00 -8.57
C ASN A 101 -3.86 -11.06 -8.13
N ILE A 102 -4.19 -9.88 -7.59
CA ILE A 102 -3.15 -9.04 -6.98
C ILE A 102 -2.75 -9.61 -5.62
N SER A 103 -1.47 -9.48 -5.32
CA SER A 103 -0.88 -9.95 -4.07
C SER A 103 -0.71 -8.85 -3.03
N CYS A 104 -0.77 -7.61 -3.45
CA CYS A 104 -0.67 -6.44 -2.58
C CYS A 104 -1.25 -5.21 -3.24
N LEU A 105 -1.92 -4.38 -2.45
CA LEU A 105 -2.37 -3.05 -2.85
C LEU A 105 -1.46 -2.01 -2.20
N LEU A 106 -0.86 -1.15 -3.01
CA LEU A 106 0.00 -0.05 -2.55
C LEU A 106 -0.68 1.27 -2.87
N ILE A 107 -0.79 2.14 -1.88
CA ILE A 107 -1.46 3.43 -2.06
C ILE A 107 -0.54 4.56 -1.62
N ASP A 108 -0.22 5.45 -2.54
CA ASP A 108 0.52 6.68 -2.25
C ASP A 108 -0.44 7.84 -1.99
N GLU A 109 0.06 8.86 -1.30
CA GLU A 109 -0.68 10.08 -0.94
C GLU A 109 -2.00 9.76 -0.21
N ALA A 110 -1.96 8.75 0.65
CA ALA A 110 -3.14 8.22 1.33
C ALA A 110 -3.79 9.22 2.31
N GLN A 111 -3.08 10.28 2.69
CA GLN A 111 -3.64 11.34 3.53
C GLN A 111 -4.85 12.03 2.89
N PHE A 112 -4.95 12.02 1.58
CA PHE A 112 -6.06 12.65 0.85
C PHE A 112 -7.27 11.74 0.66
N LEU A 113 -7.20 10.49 1.11
CA LEU A 113 -8.34 9.58 1.04
C LEU A 113 -9.45 10.01 2.01
N LYS A 114 -10.67 9.63 1.67
CA LYS A 114 -11.85 9.86 2.48
C LYS A 114 -12.09 8.69 3.45
N LYS A 115 -12.94 8.92 4.44
CA LYS A 115 -13.32 7.87 5.40
C LYS A 115 -13.82 6.60 4.71
N HIS A 116 -14.69 6.74 3.72
CA HIS A 116 -15.24 5.56 3.03
C HIS A 116 -14.15 4.74 2.33
N HIS A 117 -13.12 5.40 1.76
CA HIS A 117 -11.98 4.70 1.18
C HIS A 117 -11.28 3.82 2.23
N ILE A 118 -11.02 4.36 3.41
CA ILE A 118 -10.31 3.62 4.46
C ILE A 118 -11.15 2.41 4.92
N ILE A 119 -12.45 2.56 5.04
CA ILE A 119 -13.35 1.44 5.35
C ILE A 119 -13.33 0.40 4.24
N GLU A 120 -13.30 0.82 2.98
CA GLU A 120 -13.16 -0.09 1.83
C GLU A 120 -11.83 -0.85 1.88
N LEU A 121 -10.74 -0.20 2.30
CA LEU A 121 -9.45 -0.86 2.49
C LEU A 121 -9.52 -1.96 3.56
N THR A 122 -10.21 -1.71 4.65
CA THR A 122 -10.41 -2.76 5.68
C THR A 122 -11.18 -3.95 5.13
N LYS A 123 -12.17 -3.72 4.28
CA LYS A 123 -12.91 -4.80 3.60
C LYS A 123 -12.05 -5.58 2.63
N ILE A 124 -11.15 -4.92 1.91
CA ILE A 124 -10.19 -5.59 1.02
C ILE A 124 -9.32 -6.55 1.83
N VAL A 125 -8.79 -6.10 2.96
CA VAL A 125 -7.98 -6.92 3.86
C VAL A 125 -8.79 -8.10 4.39
N ASP A 126 -9.99 -7.84 4.91
CA ASP A 126 -10.78 -8.84 5.62
C ASP A 126 -11.47 -9.83 4.68
N GLN A 127 -11.99 -9.35 3.56
CA GLN A 127 -12.80 -10.17 2.65
C GLN A 127 -12.01 -10.74 1.48
N LEU A 128 -11.10 -9.96 0.90
CA LEU A 128 -10.30 -10.39 -0.24
C LEU A 128 -8.95 -10.99 0.18
N LYS A 129 -8.58 -10.85 1.45
CA LYS A 129 -7.32 -11.35 2.00
C LYS A 129 -6.09 -10.81 1.27
N ILE A 130 -6.15 -9.54 0.90
CA ILE A 130 -5.07 -8.84 0.21
C ILE A 130 -4.45 -7.84 1.19
N PRO A 131 -3.13 -7.90 1.46
CA PRO A 131 -2.46 -6.89 2.26
C PRO A 131 -2.48 -5.54 1.56
N VAL A 132 -2.72 -4.49 2.34
CA VAL A 132 -2.78 -3.11 1.85
C VAL A 132 -1.74 -2.29 2.58
N MET A 133 -0.85 -1.65 1.84
CA MET A 133 0.15 -0.73 2.38
C MET A 133 -0.16 0.69 1.90
N THR A 134 -0.41 1.57 2.84
CA THR A 134 -0.70 2.97 2.57
C THR A 134 0.47 3.84 3.03
N PHE A 135 0.76 4.87 2.25
CA PHE A 135 1.87 5.79 2.48
C PHE A 135 1.34 7.22 2.41
N GLY A 136 1.76 8.05 3.33
CA GLY A 136 1.27 9.42 3.33
C GLY A 136 1.87 10.29 4.43
N LEU A 137 1.30 11.47 4.57
CA LEU A 137 1.61 12.43 5.62
C LEU A 137 0.61 12.27 6.77
N LYS A 138 1.08 12.40 7.99
CA LYS A 138 0.21 12.36 9.15
C LYS A 138 -0.57 13.66 9.31
N ASN A 139 0.15 14.77 9.37
CA ASN A 139 -0.37 16.11 9.65
C ASN A 139 -0.04 17.09 8.52
N ASP A 140 -0.88 18.13 8.41
CA ASP A 140 -0.58 19.27 7.55
C ASP A 140 0.40 20.24 8.26
N PHE A 141 0.69 21.38 7.60
CA PHE A 141 1.60 22.39 8.14
C PHE A 141 1.07 23.08 9.41
N ARG A 142 -0.23 22.98 9.69
CA ARG A 142 -0.87 23.52 10.91
C ARG A 142 -0.90 22.48 12.02
N ASN A 143 -0.28 21.33 11.82
CA ASN A 143 -0.27 20.20 12.72
C ASN A 143 -1.67 19.58 12.93
N GLU A 144 -2.56 19.75 11.94
CA GLU A 144 -3.87 19.10 11.91
C GLU A 144 -3.79 17.79 11.10
N LEU A 145 -4.51 16.78 11.57
CA LEU A 145 -4.55 15.49 10.86
C LEU A 145 -5.31 15.62 9.55
N PHE A 146 -4.74 15.07 8.49
CA PHE A 146 -5.49 14.82 7.25
C PHE A 146 -6.61 13.80 7.50
N GLU A 147 -7.70 13.89 6.75
CA GLU A 147 -8.83 12.97 6.91
C GLU A 147 -8.41 11.50 6.74
N GLY A 148 -7.73 11.19 5.64
CA GLY A 148 -7.24 9.83 5.39
C GLY A 148 -6.32 9.33 6.49
N SER A 149 -5.39 10.16 6.93
CA SER A 149 -4.46 9.80 8.00
C SER A 149 -5.17 9.57 9.33
N LYS A 150 -6.17 10.37 9.66
CA LYS A 150 -6.99 10.18 10.86
C LYS A 150 -7.61 8.78 10.90
N TYR A 151 -8.26 8.39 9.82
CA TYR A 151 -8.94 7.09 9.78
C TYR A 151 -7.96 5.93 9.61
N LEU A 152 -6.85 6.14 8.92
CA LEU A 152 -5.79 5.13 8.88
C LEU A 152 -5.19 4.87 10.26
N LEU A 153 -4.97 5.90 11.06
CA LEU A 153 -4.49 5.73 12.44
C LEU A 153 -5.49 4.96 13.31
N LEU A 154 -6.80 5.09 13.02
CA LEU A 154 -7.83 4.36 13.75
C LEU A 154 -7.98 2.91 13.30
N TYR A 155 -7.85 2.63 12.02
CA TYR A 155 -8.20 1.33 11.43
C TYR A 155 -7.01 0.50 10.98
N ALA A 156 -5.83 1.07 10.78
CA ALA A 156 -4.67 0.30 10.37
C ALA A 156 -4.20 -0.65 11.47
N ASP A 157 -3.76 -1.83 11.09
CA ASP A 157 -3.22 -2.82 12.01
C ASP A 157 -1.81 -2.44 12.48
N LYS A 158 -1.08 -1.76 11.63
CA LYS A 158 0.30 -1.32 11.92
C LYS A 158 0.65 0.01 11.28
#